data_f32d32304d641b926c394f0d31bd346d
#
_entry.id   f32d32304d641b926c394f0d31bd346d
#
_cell.length_a   1.000
_cell.length_b   1.000
_cell.length_c   1.000
_cell.angle_alpha   90.00
_cell.angle_beta   90.00
_cell.angle_gamma   90.00
#
_symmetry.space_group_name_H-M   'P 1'
#
loop_
_entity.id
_entity.type
_entity.pdbx_description
1 polymer ?
#
loop_
_entity_poly.entity_id
_entity_poly.type
_entity_poly.pdbx_seq_one_letter_code
_entity_poly.pdbx_strand_id
1 'polypeptide(L)'
;MKKEETLEFPDGEKVTLDKVLETLSHTHGEQFVDYVYNGKTHEVKGFLQFLINGKSASTLNGLQTEVNDRDVLAILPPVGGG
;
A
#
# COMPACT_ATOMS: atom_id res chain seq x y z
N MET A 1 8.64 -11.14 -3.17
CA MET A 1 7.88 -11.46 -1.96
C MET A 1 6.56 -10.71 -1.95
N LYS A 2 5.51 -11.38 -1.55
CA LYS A 2 4.17 -10.82 -1.51
C LYS A 2 3.78 -10.50 -0.07
N LYS A 3 3.26 -9.30 0.15
CA LYS A 3 2.74 -8.92 1.46
C LYS A 3 1.27 -8.59 1.36
N GLU A 4 0.51 -9.09 2.31
CA GLU A 4 -0.94 -8.93 2.31
C GLU A 4 -1.40 -8.62 3.72
N GLU A 5 -2.26 -7.63 3.87
CA GLU A 5 -2.81 -7.27 5.16
C GLU A 5 -4.28 -6.91 5.04
N THR A 6 -5.06 -7.35 6.01
CA THR A 6 -6.44 -6.92 6.14
C THR A 6 -6.44 -5.62 6.93
N LEU A 7 -7.04 -4.59 6.38
CA LEU A 7 -7.07 -3.27 7.00
C LEU A 7 -8.29 -3.12 7.89
N GLU A 8 -8.11 -2.49 9.04
CA GLU A 8 -9.20 -2.26 9.96
C GLU A 8 -9.28 -0.78 10.30
N PHE A 9 -10.46 -0.21 10.08
CA PHE A 9 -10.72 1.20 10.39
C PHE A 9 -11.96 1.27 11.27
N PRO A 10 -11.82 1.72 12.52
CA PRO A 10 -12.98 1.86 13.39
C PRO A 10 -13.95 2.91 12.86
N ASP A 11 -15.22 2.75 13.18
CA ASP A 11 -16.26 3.73 12.84
C ASP A 11 -16.50 3.96 11.35
N GLY A 12 -16.11 3.00 10.50
CA GLY A 12 -16.33 3.10 9.07
C GLY A 12 -15.60 4.26 8.42
N GLU A 13 -14.49 4.67 9.00
CA GLU A 13 -13.68 5.75 8.48
C GLU A 13 -13.14 5.41 7.09
N LYS A 14 -13.19 6.37 6.19
CA LYS A 14 -12.61 6.22 4.85
C LYS A 14 -11.25 6.87 4.80
N VAL A 15 -10.26 6.12 4.33
CA VAL A 15 -8.91 6.64 4.18
C VAL A 15 -8.41 6.30 2.78
N THR A 16 -7.38 7.03 2.34
CA THR A 16 -6.76 6.74 1.04
C THR A 16 -5.64 5.73 1.22
N LEU A 17 -5.26 5.08 0.12
CA LEU A 17 -4.13 4.15 0.12
C LEU A 17 -2.86 4.83 0.63
N ASP A 18 -2.65 6.09 0.26
CA ASP A 18 -1.49 6.86 0.71
C ASP A 18 -1.44 6.93 2.24
N LYS A 19 -2.58 7.19 2.86
CA LYS A 19 -2.68 7.25 4.32
C LYS A 19 -2.44 5.87 4.95
N VAL A 20 -2.93 4.83 4.31
CA VAL A 20 -2.72 3.45 4.78
C VAL A 20 -1.24 3.12 4.79
N LEU A 21 -0.53 3.44 3.70
CA LEU A 21 0.90 3.18 3.62
C LEU A 21 1.68 3.94 4.68
N GLU A 22 1.28 5.18 4.95
CA GLU A 22 1.89 5.97 6.01
C GLU A 22 1.69 5.31 7.37
N THR A 23 0.47 4.85 7.64
CA THR A 23 0.17 4.18 8.91
C THR A 23 0.96 2.89 9.06
N LEU A 24 1.06 2.10 7.99
CA LEU A 24 1.82 0.85 8.02
C LEU A 24 3.30 1.10 8.24
N SER A 25 3.82 2.21 7.72
CA SER A 25 5.23 2.55 7.92
C SER A 25 5.54 2.85 9.38
N HIS A 26 4.58 3.45 10.09
CA HIS A 26 4.74 3.67 11.52
C HIS A 26 4.66 2.38 12.33
N THR A 27 3.82 1.45 11.87
CA THR A 27 3.63 0.18 12.57
C THR A 27 4.77 -0.79 12.34
N HIS A 28 5.24 -0.90 11.11
CA HIS A 28 6.25 -1.88 10.72
C HIS A 28 7.68 -1.36 10.73
N GLY A 29 7.88 -0.06 10.74
CA GLY A 29 9.18 0.55 10.85
C GLY A 29 9.98 0.60 9.57
N GLU A 30 11.31 0.72 9.72
CA GLU A 30 12.21 0.97 8.61
C GLU A 30 12.19 -0.08 7.51
N GLN A 31 11.99 -1.34 7.86
CA GLN A 31 11.96 -2.40 6.85
C GLN A 31 10.81 -2.18 5.86
N PHE A 32 9.67 -1.76 6.37
CA PHE A 32 8.53 -1.45 5.52
C PHE A 32 8.81 -0.20 4.69
N VAL A 33 9.36 0.83 5.33
CA VAL A 33 9.67 2.09 4.65
C VAL A 33 10.66 1.84 3.50
N ASP A 34 11.71 1.06 3.75
CA ASP A 34 12.70 0.76 2.73
C ASP A 34 12.13 -0.07 1.58
N TYR A 35 11.15 -0.89 1.88
CA TYR A 35 10.52 -1.73 0.86
C TYR A 35 9.59 -0.92 -0.05
N VAL A 36 8.87 0.04 0.52
CA VAL A 36 7.82 0.77 -0.19
C VAL A 36 8.28 2.11 -0.73
N TYR A 37 9.11 2.82 0.01
CA TYR A 37 9.49 4.18 -0.34
C TYR A 37 10.92 4.27 -0.84
N ASN A 38 11.15 5.21 -1.76
CA ASN A 38 12.49 5.54 -2.22
C ASN A 38 13.18 6.37 -1.13
N GLY A 39 14.33 5.91 -0.66
CA GLY A 39 15.04 6.58 0.42
C GLY A 39 15.51 7.99 0.12
N LYS A 40 15.66 8.31 -1.17
CA LYS A 40 16.13 9.64 -1.57
C LYS A 40 15.01 10.64 -1.78
N THR A 41 13.90 10.19 -2.36
CA THR A 41 12.79 11.07 -2.71
C THR A 41 11.62 10.97 -1.76
N HIS A 42 11.59 9.93 -0.93
CA HIS A 42 10.47 9.64 -0.02
C HIS A 42 9.16 9.35 -0.75
N GLU A 43 9.25 9.06 -2.03
CA GLU A 43 8.09 8.70 -2.83
C GLU A 43 7.94 7.19 -2.87
N VAL A 44 6.70 6.73 -3.06
CA VAL A 44 6.43 5.31 -3.23
C VAL A 44 7.15 4.83 -4.49
N LYS A 45 7.81 3.68 -4.38
CA LYS A 45 8.54 3.10 -5.51
C LYS A 45 7.57 2.75 -6.63
N GLY A 46 7.86 3.24 -7.82
CA GLY A 46 6.95 3.10 -8.96
C GLY A 46 6.79 1.70 -9.51
N PHE A 47 7.73 0.80 -9.19
CA PHE A 47 7.66 -0.58 -9.69
C PHE A 47 6.82 -1.49 -8.80
N LEU A 48 6.41 -1.02 -7.64
CA LEU A 48 5.55 -1.82 -6.77
C LEU A 48 4.11 -1.78 -7.24
N GLN A 49 3.42 -2.90 -7.08
CA GLN A 49 2.02 -2.98 -7.41
C GLN A 49 1.20 -3.15 -6.15
N PHE A 50 0.17 -2.34 -6.01
CA PHE A 50 -0.73 -2.42 -4.87
C PHE A 50 -2.08 -2.94 -5.34
N LEU A 51 -2.58 -3.96 -4.66
CA LEU A 51 -3.90 -4.53 -4.96
C LEU A 51 -4.81 -4.31 -3.76
N ILE A 52 -6.01 -3.84 -4.04
CA ILE A 52 -7.03 -3.66 -3.01
C ILE A 52 -8.17 -4.61 -3.36
N ASN A 53 -8.36 -5.63 -2.53
CA ASN A 53 -9.33 -6.69 -2.77
C ASN A 53 -9.12 -7.36 -4.15
N GLY A 54 -7.85 -7.49 -4.55
CA GLY A 54 -7.50 -8.12 -5.81
C GLY A 54 -7.52 -7.20 -7.02
N LYS A 55 -7.84 -5.92 -6.82
CA LYS A 55 -7.87 -4.94 -7.92
C LYS A 55 -6.66 -4.03 -7.85
N SER A 56 -6.00 -3.82 -8.96
CA SER A 56 -4.82 -2.97 -9.01
C SER A 56 -5.20 -1.50 -8.73
N ALA A 57 -4.50 -0.90 -7.78
CA ALA A 57 -4.76 0.51 -7.44
C ALA A 57 -4.49 1.42 -8.63
N SER A 58 -3.59 1.04 -9.54
CA SER A 58 -3.30 1.86 -10.72
C SER A 58 -4.48 1.95 -11.69
N THR A 59 -5.41 0.99 -11.64
CA THR A 59 -6.63 1.04 -12.45
C THR A 59 -7.75 1.78 -11.72
N LEU A 60 -7.52 2.17 -10.50
CA LEU A 60 -8.46 2.95 -9.69
C LEU A 60 -7.92 4.38 -9.63
N ASN A 61 -7.66 4.89 -8.43
CA ASN A 61 -7.16 6.24 -8.26
C ASN A 61 -5.73 6.28 -7.72
N GLY A 62 -4.96 5.20 -7.93
CA GLY A 62 -3.58 5.14 -7.43
C GLY A 62 -3.53 5.31 -5.92
N LEU A 63 -2.65 6.18 -5.45
CA LEU A 63 -2.51 6.43 -4.02
C LEU A 63 -3.71 7.15 -3.41
N GLN A 64 -4.56 7.74 -4.22
CA GLN A 64 -5.76 8.41 -3.76
C GLN A 64 -6.98 7.49 -3.73
N THR A 65 -6.78 6.21 -4.02
CA THR A 65 -7.86 5.23 -3.95
C THR A 65 -8.38 5.14 -2.51
N GLU A 66 -9.70 5.23 -2.36
CA GLU A 66 -10.31 5.08 -1.05
C GLU A 66 -10.30 3.63 -0.61
N VAL A 67 -9.94 3.40 0.65
CA VAL A 67 -9.88 2.08 1.25
C VAL A 67 -10.86 2.04 2.40
N ASN A 68 -11.59 0.95 2.51
CA ASN A 68 -12.62 0.78 3.53
C ASN A 68 -12.21 -0.25 4.57
N ASP A 69 -12.93 -0.25 5.68
CA ASP A 69 -12.73 -1.23 6.73
C ASP A 69 -12.79 -2.65 6.16
N ARG A 70 -11.85 -3.49 6.57
CA ARG A 70 -11.72 -4.89 6.15
C ARG A 70 -11.29 -5.11 4.71
N ASP A 71 -10.89 -4.05 4.01
CA ASP A 71 -10.29 -4.22 2.71
C ASP A 71 -8.94 -4.92 2.85
N VAL A 72 -8.60 -5.74 1.88
CA VAL A 72 -7.32 -6.46 1.87
C VAL A 72 -6.36 -5.75 0.94
N LEU A 73 -5.23 -5.32 1.50
CA LEU A 73 -4.17 -4.69 0.72
C LEU A 73 -3.07 -5.69 0.47
N ALA A 74 -2.71 -5.87 -0.79
CA ALA A 74 -1.56 -6.69 -1.17
C ALA A 74 -0.53 -5.79 -1.83
N ILE A 75 0.73 -5.98 -1.45
CA ILE A 75 1.85 -5.25 -2.03
C ILE A 75 2.72 -6.27 -2.75
N LEU A 76 2.82 -6.13 -4.05
CA LEU A 76 3.53 -7.09 -4.88
C LEU A 76 4.85 -6.52 -5.40
N PRO A 77 5.90 -7.33 -5.43
CA PRO A 77 7.16 -6.91 -6.04
C PRO A 77 7.03 -6.82 -7.56
N PRO A 78 7.98 -6.18 -8.23
CA PRO A 78 7.96 -6.11 -9.68
C PRO A 78 8.05 -7.50 -10.29
N VAL A 79 7.36 -7.68 -11.40
CA VAL A 79 7.31 -8.95 -12.12
C VAL A 79 8.39 -8.97 -13.20
N GLY A 80 8.87 -10.17 -13.52
CA GLY A 80 9.82 -10.33 -14.61
C GLY A 80 11.26 -10.07 -14.23
N GLY A 81 11.56 -10.08 -12.95
CA GLY A 81 12.93 -9.93 -12.48
C GLY A 81 13.61 -8.65 -12.92
N GLY A 82 12.81 -7.72 -13.34
CA GLY A 82 13.35 -6.51 -13.93
C GLY A 82 13.49 -5.40 -12.95
#